data_f5be12df4fceb73327b3e0c155eed068
#
_entry.id   f5be12df4fceb73327b3e0c155eed068
#
_cell.length_a   1.000
_cell.length_b   1.000
_cell.length_c   1.000
_cell.angle_alpha   90.00
_cell.angle_beta   90.00
_cell.angle_gamma   90.00
#
_symmetry.space_group_name_H-M   'P 1'
#
loop_
_entity.id
_entity.type
_entity.pdbx_description
1 polymer ?
#
loop_
_entity_poly.entity_id
_entity_poly.type
_entity_poly.pdbx_seq_one_letter_code
_entity_poly.pdbx_strand_id
1 'polypeptide(L)'
;MIRLVGKRGKGSFESQLDEAAKGKEFVQIDCTSDNTDKVMREGLSPFYIGPVECYDGLQSQTFESAWQCAKLYPNSVIDDCVDANRHPAPGYFAWRDKFWAKRYPEDFPNKSEIRFPAGRGNANKCIGAWWKVNGTFERLDYIPSRKAIYIPVYAKAVVKTEAYRRLVELRDSGKNLLLIDFDGYNIHHPKYNFTYRDAIHCWRLRMGHGFVLAMLLEGLIRVENGEVKYADGLMEETNREYSPDLRKLTEEEKLIRGAHEGGVTLEEWTALSLDDRRLLKKAAKTENAHARGFTKAAWMRLPVAEKFAILCGER
;
A
#
# COMPACT_ATOMS: atom_id res chain seq x y z
N MET A 1 -20.28 -7.84 -2.55
CA MET A 1 -19.60 -6.98 -1.52
C MET A 1 -18.13 -6.90 -1.85
N ILE A 2 -17.50 -5.74 -1.70
CA ILE A 2 -16.06 -5.57 -1.91
C ILE A 2 -15.43 -5.07 -0.62
N ARG A 3 -14.29 -5.63 -0.23
CA ARG A 3 -13.48 -5.20 0.90
C ARG A 3 -12.01 -5.13 0.50
N LEU A 4 -11.30 -4.19 1.09
CA LEU A 4 -9.86 -4.01 0.91
C LEU A 4 -9.15 -4.17 2.25
N VAL A 5 -8.11 -4.98 2.29
CA VAL A 5 -7.32 -5.24 3.49
C VAL A 5 -5.82 -5.06 3.23
N GLY A 6 -5.08 -4.83 4.31
CA GLY A 6 -3.64 -4.66 4.25
C GLY A 6 -2.89 -5.99 4.22
N LYS A 7 -2.06 -6.22 3.20
CA LYS A 7 -1.17 -7.41 3.12
C LYS A 7 -0.15 -7.47 4.27
N ARG A 8 0.25 -6.32 4.80
CA ARG A 8 1.21 -6.22 5.91
C ARG A 8 0.58 -6.31 7.29
N GLY A 9 -0.72 -6.45 7.36
CA GLY A 9 -1.43 -6.66 8.61
C GLY A 9 -0.94 -7.94 9.27
N LYS A 10 -0.43 -7.84 10.51
CA LYS A 10 -0.10 -9.03 11.30
C LYS A 10 -1.40 -9.54 11.91
N GLY A 11 -1.84 -10.67 11.50
CA GLY A 11 -3.10 -11.30 11.84
C GLY A 11 -3.75 -11.91 10.61
N SER A 12 -4.81 -12.66 10.79
CA SER A 12 -5.63 -13.12 9.67
C SER A 12 -6.30 -11.91 9.01
N PHE A 13 -6.63 -12.00 7.73
CA PHE A 13 -7.44 -10.98 7.07
C PHE A 13 -8.80 -10.78 7.76
N GLU A 14 -9.29 -11.83 8.44
CA GLU A 14 -10.50 -11.81 9.24
C GLU A 14 -10.49 -10.70 10.31
N SER A 15 -9.35 -10.49 10.97
CA SER A 15 -9.21 -9.42 11.98
C SER A 15 -9.29 -8.00 11.43
N GLN A 16 -9.24 -7.86 10.11
CA GLN A 16 -9.37 -6.58 9.41
C GLN A 16 -10.77 -6.34 8.85
N LEU A 17 -11.67 -7.34 8.96
CA LEU A 17 -13.03 -7.23 8.45
C LEU A 17 -13.93 -6.47 9.44
N ASP A 18 -14.88 -5.73 8.88
CA ASP A 18 -15.99 -5.13 9.63
C ASP A 18 -17.08 -6.18 9.91
N GLU A 19 -17.99 -5.89 10.84
CA GLU A 19 -19.06 -6.80 11.28
C GLU A 19 -19.93 -7.28 10.10
N ALA A 20 -20.14 -6.44 9.08
CA ALA A 20 -20.95 -6.81 7.92
C ALA A 20 -20.25 -7.81 6.99
N ALA A 21 -18.93 -7.95 7.10
CA ALA A 21 -18.10 -8.81 6.29
C ALA A 21 -17.67 -10.10 7.02
N LYS A 22 -17.68 -10.11 8.36
CA LYS A 22 -17.31 -11.29 9.14
C LYS A 22 -18.19 -12.49 8.82
N GLY A 23 -17.59 -13.66 8.74
CA GLY A 23 -18.28 -14.92 8.42
C GLY A 23 -18.77 -15.05 6.97
N LYS A 24 -18.55 -14.06 6.10
CA LYS A 24 -18.86 -14.18 4.68
C LYS A 24 -17.71 -14.81 3.92
N GLU A 25 -18.06 -15.61 2.91
CA GLU A 25 -17.08 -16.17 1.98
C GLU A 25 -16.62 -15.10 0.98
N PHE A 26 -15.32 -14.96 0.82
CA PHE A 26 -14.69 -14.04 -0.12
C PHE A 26 -13.74 -14.75 -1.09
N VAL A 27 -13.77 -14.34 -2.35
CA VAL A 27 -12.68 -14.61 -3.28
C VAL A 27 -11.54 -13.63 -2.94
N GLN A 28 -10.41 -14.16 -2.50
CA GLN A 28 -9.24 -13.36 -2.14
C GLN A 28 -8.43 -13.01 -3.38
N ILE A 29 -8.16 -11.73 -3.58
CA ILE A 29 -7.43 -11.18 -4.73
C ILE A 29 -6.19 -10.43 -4.22
N ASP A 30 -5.03 -11.04 -4.36
CA ASP A 30 -3.76 -10.33 -4.14
C ASP A 30 -3.51 -9.37 -5.31
N CYS A 31 -3.69 -8.07 -5.08
CA CYS A 31 -3.48 -7.02 -6.09
C CYS A 31 -2.01 -6.63 -6.23
N THR A 32 -1.11 -7.23 -5.46
CA THR A 32 0.28 -6.80 -5.38
C THR A 32 1.18 -7.50 -6.41
N SER A 33 2.40 -7.00 -6.52
CA SER A 33 3.45 -7.61 -7.35
C SER A 33 3.95 -8.97 -6.86
N ASP A 34 3.43 -9.46 -5.74
CA ASP A 34 3.79 -10.78 -5.17
C ASP A 34 2.73 -11.85 -5.49
N ASN A 35 1.69 -11.50 -6.24
CA ASN A 35 0.68 -12.46 -6.68
C ASN A 35 1.33 -13.55 -7.56
N THR A 36 1.01 -14.80 -7.28
CA THR A 36 1.51 -15.95 -8.04
C THR A 36 0.82 -16.12 -9.41
N ASP A 37 -0.44 -15.68 -9.53
CA ASP A 37 -1.11 -15.59 -10.83
C ASP A 37 -0.49 -14.46 -11.65
N LYS A 38 0.14 -14.84 -12.77
CA LYS A 38 0.82 -13.90 -13.66
C LYS A 38 -0.13 -12.83 -14.21
N VAL A 39 -1.34 -13.22 -14.62
CA VAL A 39 -2.32 -12.29 -15.20
C VAL A 39 -2.74 -11.25 -14.17
N MET A 40 -3.07 -11.69 -12.94
CA MET A 40 -3.43 -10.79 -11.86
C MET A 40 -2.26 -9.90 -11.45
N ARG A 41 -1.05 -10.47 -11.30
CA ARG A 41 0.15 -9.71 -10.95
C ARG A 41 0.45 -8.61 -11.95
N GLU A 42 0.51 -8.96 -13.23
CA GLU A 42 0.89 -8.01 -14.28
C GLU A 42 -0.25 -7.03 -14.62
N GLY A 43 -1.50 -7.45 -14.46
CA GLY A 43 -2.66 -6.63 -14.76
C GLY A 43 -3.17 -5.75 -13.61
N LEU A 44 -2.77 -5.99 -12.36
CA LEU A 44 -3.22 -5.19 -11.21
C LEU A 44 -2.11 -4.39 -10.54
N SER A 45 -0.87 -4.90 -10.54
CA SER A 45 0.21 -4.26 -9.81
C SER A 45 0.78 -3.03 -10.54
N PRO A 46 0.93 -1.89 -9.85
CA PRO A 46 1.56 -0.67 -10.37
C PRO A 46 2.94 -0.85 -10.99
N PHE A 47 3.66 -1.89 -10.59
CA PHE A 47 5.00 -2.18 -11.10
C PHE A 47 5.01 -2.73 -12.52
N TYR A 48 3.92 -3.36 -12.93
CA TYR A 48 3.80 -4.03 -14.23
C TYR A 48 2.86 -3.31 -15.21
N ILE A 49 1.82 -2.64 -14.66
CA ILE A 49 0.85 -1.94 -15.50
C ILE A 49 1.53 -0.84 -16.29
N GLY A 50 1.45 -0.92 -17.60
CA GLY A 50 1.96 0.08 -18.54
C GLY A 50 2.03 -0.44 -19.99
N PRO A 51 2.40 0.42 -20.95
CA PRO A 51 2.68 1.85 -20.74
C PRO A 51 1.43 2.64 -20.31
N VAL A 52 1.64 3.68 -19.50
CA VAL A 52 0.58 4.57 -19.07
C VAL A 52 0.77 5.95 -19.69
N GLU A 53 -0.33 6.55 -20.14
CA GLU A 53 -0.35 7.92 -20.63
C GLU A 53 -0.27 8.87 -19.43
N CYS A 54 0.60 9.86 -19.52
CA CYS A 54 0.82 10.88 -18.50
C CYS A 54 0.17 12.21 -18.91
N TYR A 55 0.85 13.00 -19.72
CA TYR A 55 0.38 14.26 -20.27
C TYR A 55 1.13 14.58 -21.57
N ASP A 56 0.51 15.38 -22.46
CA ASP A 56 1.08 15.86 -23.73
C ASP A 56 1.64 14.73 -24.62
N GLY A 57 0.99 13.56 -24.63
CA GLY A 57 1.44 12.39 -25.37
C GLY A 57 2.63 11.65 -24.75
N LEU A 58 3.19 12.15 -23.65
CA LEU A 58 4.25 11.47 -22.91
C LEU A 58 3.70 10.22 -22.19
N GLN A 59 4.49 9.17 -22.18
CA GLN A 59 4.15 7.91 -21.55
C GLN A 59 5.24 7.45 -20.58
N SER A 60 4.84 6.76 -19.54
CA SER A 60 5.73 5.99 -18.67
C SER A 60 5.52 4.50 -18.90
N GLN A 61 6.59 3.72 -18.95
CA GLN A 61 6.53 2.27 -19.17
C GLN A 61 5.83 1.53 -18.03
N THR A 62 5.76 2.12 -16.81
CA THR A 62 4.98 1.58 -15.71
C THR A 62 4.23 2.67 -14.96
N PHE A 63 3.11 2.33 -14.35
CA PHE A 63 2.39 3.26 -13.48
C PHE A 63 3.23 3.68 -12.25
N GLU A 64 3.98 2.75 -11.67
CA GLU A 64 4.84 3.08 -10.51
C GLU A 64 5.86 4.17 -10.88
N SER A 65 6.52 4.07 -12.04
CA SER A 65 7.44 5.12 -12.53
C SER A 65 6.71 6.43 -12.80
N ALA A 66 5.51 6.40 -13.39
CA ALA A 66 4.70 7.60 -13.60
C ALA A 66 4.44 8.34 -12.29
N TRP A 67 4.01 7.61 -11.24
CA TRP A 67 3.73 8.15 -9.93
C TRP A 67 4.98 8.62 -9.18
N GLN A 68 6.04 7.80 -9.14
CA GLN A 68 7.22 8.12 -8.36
C GLN A 68 8.06 9.24 -8.97
N CYS A 69 8.14 9.30 -10.30
CA CYS A 69 8.94 10.32 -10.99
C CYS A 69 8.14 11.59 -11.35
N ALA A 70 6.86 11.66 -11.00
CA ALA A 70 6.16 12.94 -10.90
C ALA A 70 6.64 13.78 -9.71
N LYS A 71 7.31 13.19 -8.73
CA LYS A 71 7.75 13.86 -7.51
C LYS A 71 8.97 14.73 -7.74
N LEU A 72 8.95 15.90 -7.13
CA LEU A 72 10.07 16.84 -7.08
C LEU A 72 10.88 16.63 -5.79
N TYR A 73 12.18 16.84 -5.92
CA TYR A 73 13.13 16.74 -4.81
C TYR A 73 14.04 17.98 -4.74
N PRO A 74 14.65 18.27 -3.58
CA PRO A 74 15.70 19.30 -3.50
C PRO A 74 16.91 18.92 -4.39
N ASN A 75 17.67 19.92 -4.84
CA ASN A 75 18.87 19.71 -5.66
C ASN A 75 19.97 18.90 -4.95
N SER A 76 19.93 18.82 -3.62
CA SER A 76 20.79 17.90 -2.85
C SER A 76 20.46 16.41 -2.99
N VAL A 77 19.33 16.07 -3.62
CA VAL A 77 18.85 14.70 -3.86
C VAL A 77 18.93 14.33 -5.33
N ILE A 78 18.46 15.20 -6.19
CA ILE A 78 18.55 15.09 -7.65
C ILE A 78 19.15 16.40 -8.13
N ASP A 79 20.32 16.30 -8.76
CA ASP A 79 21.04 17.47 -9.27
C ASP A 79 20.19 18.24 -10.28
N ASP A 80 20.21 19.57 -10.18
CA ASP A 80 19.42 20.49 -11.01
C ASP A 80 17.93 20.09 -11.14
N CYS A 81 17.34 19.60 -10.04
CA CYS A 81 15.95 19.15 -10.02
C CYS A 81 14.97 20.32 -10.07
N VAL A 82 15.24 21.37 -9.33
CA VAL A 82 14.35 22.54 -9.22
C VAL A 82 15.11 23.85 -9.27
N ASP A 83 14.46 24.87 -9.83
CA ASP A 83 14.91 26.27 -9.82
C ASP A 83 14.67 26.94 -8.45
N ALA A 84 14.98 28.24 -8.36
CA ALA A 84 14.78 29.05 -7.15
C ALA A 84 13.30 29.14 -6.72
N ASN A 85 12.36 29.01 -7.67
CA ASN A 85 10.91 29.03 -7.42
C ASN A 85 10.35 27.62 -7.12
N ARG A 86 11.24 26.60 -7.05
CA ARG A 86 10.87 25.19 -6.90
C ARG A 86 10.06 24.63 -8.07
N HIS A 87 10.21 25.19 -9.27
CA HIS A 87 9.73 24.60 -10.51
C HIS A 87 10.76 23.59 -11.03
N PRO A 88 10.36 22.62 -11.86
CA PRO A 88 11.29 21.67 -12.46
C PRO A 88 12.35 22.36 -13.29
N ALA A 89 13.59 21.98 -13.05
CA ALA A 89 14.76 22.36 -13.83
C ALA A 89 15.17 21.22 -14.79
N PRO A 90 16.12 21.41 -15.71
CA PRO A 90 16.51 20.38 -16.68
C PRO A 90 16.89 19.04 -16.09
N GLY A 91 17.53 19.00 -14.92
CA GLY A 91 17.89 17.76 -14.23
C GLY A 91 16.69 16.92 -13.83
N TYR A 92 15.57 17.55 -13.44
CA TYR A 92 14.32 16.82 -13.18
C TYR A 92 13.82 16.08 -14.43
N PHE A 93 13.76 16.77 -15.56
CA PHE A 93 13.23 16.16 -16.78
C PHE A 93 14.12 15.02 -17.26
N ALA A 94 15.44 15.20 -17.24
CA ALA A 94 16.39 14.16 -17.61
C ALA A 94 16.26 12.91 -16.69
N TRP A 95 16.13 13.14 -15.38
CA TRP A 95 15.93 12.07 -14.41
C TRP A 95 14.58 11.37 -14.59
N ARG A 96 13.48 12.12 -14.72
CA ARG A 96 12.15 11.57 -14.96
C ARG A 96 12.11 10.69 -16.21
N ASP A 97 12.61 11.21 -17.33
CA ASP A 97 12.55 10.54 -18.63
C ASP A 97 13.37 9.25 -18.64
N LYS A 98 14.52 9.25 -17.96
CA LYS A 98 15.32 8.06 -17.75
C LYS A 98 14.52 6.95 -17.05
N PHE A 99 13.71 7.27 -16.06
CA PHE A 99 12.90 6.28 -15.33
C PHE A 99 11.61 5.94 -16.07
N TRP A 100 10.98 6.90 -16.75
CA TRP A 100 9.78 6.64 -17.54
C TRP A 100 10.02 5.72 -18.74
N ALA A 101 11.21 5.76 -19.32
CA ALA A 101 11.60 4.88 -20.41
C ALA A 101 11.81 3.42 -19.98
N LYS A 102 11.96 3.16 -18.69
CA LYS A 102 12.30 1.84 -18.15
C LYS A 102 11.07 1.00 -17.83
N ARG A 103 11.15 -0.30 -18.14
CA ARG A 103 10.14 -1.30 -17.86
C ARG A 103 10.57 -2.25 -16.74
N TYR A 104 9.65 -2.66 -15.90
CA TYR A 104 9.88 -3.70 -14.91
C TYR A 104 9.34 -5.06 -15.44
N PRO A 105 10.03 -6.18 -15.25
CA PRO A 105 11.29 -6.34 -14.51
C PRO A 105 12.56 -6.16 -15.38
N GLU A 106 12.44 -5.91 -16.67
CA GLU A 106 13.54 -5.99 -17.64
C GLU A 106 14.66 -4.99 -17.35
N ASP A 107 14.32 -3.73 -17.02
CA ASP A 107 15.27 -2.63 -16.85
C ASP A 107 15.56 -2.29 -15.38
N PHE A 108 14.92 -2.99 -14.44
CA PHE A 108 15.12 -2.80 -13.02
C PHE A 108 15.53 -4.11 -12.34
N PRO A 109 16.67 -4.17 -11.66
CA PRO A 109 17.14 -5.38 -10.98
C PRO A 109 16.23 -5.76 -9.79
N ASN A 110 15.53 -4.80 -9.22
CA ASN A 110 14.61 -5.04 -8.10
C ASN A 110 13.52 -3.96 -7.98
N LYS A 111 12.45 -4.30 -7.28
CA LYS A 111 11.31 -3.40 -7.03
C LYS A 111 11.66 -2.15 -6.23
N SER A 112 12.75 -2.17 -5.46
CA SER A 112 13.14 -1.02 -4.64
C SER A 112 13.59 0.16 -5.49
N GLU A 113 14.23 -0.08 -6.62
CA GLU A 113 14.71 0.98 -7.51
C GLU A 113 13.56 1.72 -8.19
N ILE A 114 12.55 0.99 -8.67
CA ILE A 114 11.37 1.64 -9.26
C ILE A 114 10.50 2.34 -8.19
N ARG A 115 10.42 1.75 -6.98
CA ARG A 115 9.64 2.35 -5.87
C ARG A 115 10.32 3.57 -5.26
N PHE A 116 11.62 3.65 -5.28
CA PHE A 116 12.43 4.71 -4.69
C PHE A 116 13.48 5.23 -5.68
N PRO A 117 13.07 5.82 -6.82
CA PRO A 117 14.01 6.21 -7.87
C PRO A 117 14.99 7.32 -7.45
N ALA A 118 14.65 8.09 -6.41
CA ALA A 118 15.54 9.07 -5.78
C ALA A 118 16.33 8.48 -4.59
N GLY A 119 16.27 7.16 -4.40
CA GLY A 119 16.86 6.46 -3.25
C GLY A 119 15.90 6.37 -2.05
N ARG A 120 15.90 5.20 -1.38
CA ARG A 120 14.99 4.89 -0.26
C ARG A 120 15.11 5.90 0.89
N GLY A 121 16.32 6.35 1.23
CA GLY A 121 16.58 7.35 2.29
C GLY A 121 16.06 8.75 1.97
N ASN A 122 15.68 9.01 0.71
CA ASN A 122 15.20 10.31 0.25
C ASN A 122 13.69 10.37 0.05
N ALA A 123 12.97 9.28 0.28
CA ALA A 123 11.53 9.21 0.00
C ALA A 123 10.70 10.27 0.76
N ASN A 124 11.15 10.70 1.95
CA ASN A 124 10.51 11.73 2.76
C ASN A 124 10.98 13.16 2.44
N LYS A 125 11.93 13.33 1.52
CA LYS A 125 12.44 14.65 1.09
C LYS A 125 11.68 15.21 -0.12
N CYS A 126 10.64 14.52 -0.59
CA CYS A 126 9.77 15.01 -1.65
C CYS A 126 9.16 16.35 -1.28
N ILE A 127 9.23 17.32 -2.20
CA ILE A 127 8.74 18.70 -2.01
C ILE A 127 7.45 18.99 -2.80
N GLY A 128 6.82 17.99 -3.37
CA GLY A 128 5.60 18.05 -4.18
C GLY A 128 5.70 17.12 -5.39
N ALA A 129 4.67 17.15 -6.23
CA ALA A 129 4.67 16.50 -7.54
C ALA A 129 4.42 17.54 -8.64
N TRP A 130 5.01 17.33 -9.81
CA TRP A 130 4.80 18.19 -10.96
C TRP A 130 3.91 17.50 -11.97
N TRP A 131 2.78 18.13 -12.28
CA TRP A 131 1.81 17.52 -13.19
C TRP A 131 0.99 18.57 -13.96
N LYS A 132 0.46 18.15 -15.10
CA LYS A 132 -0.46 18.97 -15.89
C LYS A 132 -1.90 18.76 -15.44
N VAL A 133 -2.53 19.79 -14.90
CA VAL A 133 -3.91 19.79 -14.43
C VAL A 133 -4.69 20.84 -15.23
N ASN A 134 -5.80 20.44 -15.85
CA ASN A 134 -6.63 21.34 -16.67
C ASN A 134 -5.83 22.17 -17.69
N GLY A 135 -4.82 21.55 -18.32
CA GLY A 135 -4.00 22.20 -19.33
C GLY A 135 -2.82 23.00 -18.80
N THR A 136 -2.70 23.21 -17.49
CA THR A 136 -1.64 24.00 -16.86
C THR A 136 -0.75 23.12 -16.00
N PHE A 137 0.57 23.33 -16.06
CA PHE A 137 1.51 22.65 -15.17
C PHE A 137 1.57 23.33 -13.82
N GLU A 138 1.48 22.51 -12.76
CA GLU A 138 1.53 23.01 -11.40
C GLU A 138 2.22 22.02 -10.46
N ARG A 139 2.73 22.56 -9.35
CA ARG A 139 3.27 21.75 -8.27
C ARG A 139 2.13 21.38 -7.31
N LEU A 140 1.94 20.08 -7.15
CA LEU A 140 0.88 19.51 -6.34
C LEU A 140 1.44 18.98 -5.00
N ASP A 141 0.74 19.27 -3.93
CA ASP A 141 0.94 18.60 -2.65
C ASP A 141 0.38 17.16 -2.67
N TYR A 142 0.54 16.41 -1.58
CA TYR A 142 0.26 14.97 -1.55
C TYR A 142 -1.21 14.62 -1.89
N ILE A 143 -2.19 15.32 -1.34
CA ILE A 143 -3.60 15.02 -1.63
C ILE A 143 -3.99 15.46 -3.05
N PRO A 144 -3.68 16.69 -3.49
CA PRO A 144 -3.87 17.07 -4.89
C PRO A 144 -3.20 16.12 -5.89
N SER A 145 -1.97 15.67 -5.62
CA SER A 145 -1.28 14.72 -6.51
C SER A 145 -1.95 13.34 -6.54
N ARG A 146 -2.49 12.87 -5.40
CA ARG A 146 -3.29 11.65 -5.34
C ARG A 146 -4.52 11.75 -6.25
N LYS A 147 -5.22 12.90 -6.21
CA LYS A 147 -6.43 13.17 -7.00
C LYS A 147 -6.13 13.35 -8.49
N ALA A 148 -5.05 14.06 -8.83
CA ALA A 148 -4.74 14.42 -10.21
C ALA A 148 -3.88 13.38 -10.95
N ILE A 149 -3.10 12.58 -10.24
CA ILE A 149 -2.15 11.62 -10.83
C ILE A 149 -2.54 10.18 -10.47
N TYR A 150 -2.49 9.85 -9.17
CA TYR A 150 -2.55 8.45 -8.73
C TYR A 150 -3.85 7.78 -9.14
N ILE A 151 -4.98 8.40 -8.82
CA ILE A 151 -6.30 7.83 -9.10
C ILE A 151 -6.56 7.74 -10.61
N PRO A 152 -6.51 8.85 -11.38
CA PRO A 152 -6.93 8.80 -12.78
C PRO A 152 -5.97 8.02 -13.68
N VAL A 153 -4.66 8.11 -13.47
CA VAL A 153 -3.70 7.39 -14.31
C VAL A 153 -3.81 5.89 -14.08
N TYR A 154 -3.90 5.45 -12.81
CA TYR A 154 -4.09 4.03 -12.52
C TYR A 154 -5.43 3.51 -13.04
N ALA A 155 -6.52 4.25 -12.81
CA ALA A 155 -7.85 3.84 -13.29
C ALA A 155 -7.88 3.63 -14.80
N LYS A 156 -7.38 4.59 -15.58
CA LYS A 156 -7.31 4.50 -17.06
C LYS A 156 -6.50 3.30 -17.55
N ALA A 157 -5.46 2.95 -16.81
CA ALA A 157 -4.57 1.85 -17.19
C ALA A 157 -5.18 0.49 -16.81
N VAL A 158 -5.65 0.34 -15.58
CA VAL A 158 -6.10 -0.95 -15.05
C VAL A 158 -7.35 -1.48 -15.74
N VAL A 159 -8.30 -0.61 -16.12
CA VAL A 159 -9.55 -1.05 -16.79
C VAL A 159 -9.31 -1.70 -18.13
N LYS A 160 -8.14 -1.49 -18.74
CA LYS A 160 -7.76 -2.11 -20.02
C LYS A 160 -7.19 -3.52 -19.87
N THR A 161 -6.93 -3.97 -18.63
CA THR A 161 -6.26 -5.24 -18.37
C THR A 161 -7.23 -6.42 -18.34
N GLU A 162 -6.72 -7.59 -18.69
CA GLU A 162 -7.41 -8.87 -18.54
C GLU A 162 -7.76 -9.13 -17.05
N ALA A 163 -6.86 -8.80 -16.14
CA ALA A 163 -7.08 -8.99 -14.72
C ALA A 163 -8.30 -8.20 -14.22
N TYR A 164 -8.44 -6.93 -14.62
CA TYR A 164 -9.61 -6.13 -14.24
C TYR A 164 -10.91 -6.72 -14.80
N ARG A 165 -10.92 -7.19 -16.06
CA ARG A 165 -12.08 -7.85 -16.64
C ARG A 165 -12.51 -9.06 -15.82
N ARG A 166 -11.57 -9.91 -15.39
CA ARG A 166 -11.85 -11.05 -14.49
C ARG A 166 -12.45 -10.62 -13.14
N LEU A 167 -11.98 -9.49 -12.57
CA LEU A 167 -12.58 -8.96 -11.35
C LEU A 167 -14.02 -8.50 -11.56
N VAL A 168 -14.32 -7.88 -12.70
CA VAL A 168 -15.69 -7.48 -13.08
C VAL A 168 -16.57 -8.71 -13.22
N GLU A 169 -16.14 -9.74 -13.91
CA GLU A 169 -16.87 -11.02 -14.06
C GLU A 169 -17.17 -11.67 -12.70
N LEU A 170 -16.18 -11.72 -11.79
CA LEU A 170 -16.38 -12.24 -10.44
C LEU A 170 -17.41 -11.42 -9.65
N ARG A 171 -17.32 -10.09 -9.71
CA ARG A 171 -18.29 -9.19 -9.09
C ARG A 171 -19.71 -9.43 -9.64
N ASP A 172 -19.84 -9.47 -10.95
CA ASP A 172 -21.13 -9.59 -11.65
C ASP A 172 -21.76 -10.97 -11.47
N SER A 173 -20.94 -12.00 -11.20
CA SER A 173 -21.42 -13.31 -10.76
C SER A 173 -21.88 -13.35 -9.29
N GLY A 174 -21.91 -12.21 -8.60
CA GLY A 174 -22.40 -12.09 -7.21
C GLY A 174 -21.36 -12.48 -6.13
N LYS A 175 -20.10 -12.73 -6.49
CA LYS A 175 -19.06 -13.07 -5.51
C LYS A 175 -18.67 -11.86 -4.65
N ASN A 176 -18.39 -12.12 -3.38
CA ASN A 176 -17.72 -11.13 -2.54
C ASN A 176 -16.22 -11.13 -2.85
N LEU A 177 -15.62 -9.96 -3.00
CA LEU A 177 -14.20 -9.82 -3.32
C LEU A 177 -13.44 -9.21 -2.14
N LEU A 178 -12.36 -9.87 -1.72
CA LEU A 178 -11.41 -9.36 -0.74
C LEU A 178 -10.13 -8.96 -1.46
N LEU A 179 -9.96 -7.68 -1.71
CA LEU A 179 -8.76 -7.12 -2.30
C LEU A 179 -7.66 -7.00 -1.24
N ILE A 180 -6.45 -7.43 -1.59
CA ILE A 180 -5.30 -7.43 -0.70
C ILE A 180 -4.22 -6.53 -1.30
N ASP A 181 -3.85 -5.44 -0.60
CA ASP A 181 -2.82 -4.48 -1.03
C ASP A 181 -1.85 -4.16 0.11
N PHE A 182 -0.60 -3.82 -0.21
CA PHE A 182 0.39 -3.42 0.80
C PHE A 182 0.00 -2.16 1.58
N ASP A 183 -0.60 -1.20 0.92
CA ASP A 183 -1.05 0.05 1.50
C ASP A 183 -2.61 0.07 1.67
N GLY A 184 -3.23 -1.13 1.65
CA GLY A 184 -4.65 -1.34 1.89
C GLY A 184 -5.02 -1.31 3.37
N TYR A 185 -6.28 -0.99 3.64
CA TYR A 185 -6.96 -1.13 4.93
C TYR A 185 -8.47 -1.10 4.71
N ASN A 186 -9.22 -1.78 5.58
CA ASN A 186 -10.68 -1.79 5.46
C ASN A 186 -11.26 -0.50 6.03
N ILE A 187 -11.75 0.37 5.16
CA ILE A 187 -12.34 1.67 5.53
C ILE A 187 -13.58 1.52 6.42
N HIS A 188 -14.31 0.42 6.29
CA HIS A 188 -15.53 0.15 7.09
C HIS A 188 -15.21 -0.42 8.48
N HIS A 189 -13.95 -0.81 8.76
CA HIS A 189 -13.57 -1.28 10.08
C HIS A 189 -13.75 -0.16 11.12
N PRO A 190 -14.28 -0.45 12.34
CA PRO A 190 -14.59 0.56 13.37
C PRO A 190 -13.43 1.49 13.71
N LYS A 191 -12.19 1.02 13.58
CA LYS A 191 -10.98 1.82 13.76
C LYS A 191 -10.90 3.02 12.83
N TYR A 192 -11.38 2.91 11.61
CA TYR A 192 -11.33 3.96 10.60
C TYR A 192 -12.69 4.64 10.46
N ASN A 193 -13.74 3.83 10.26
CA ASN A 193 -15.10 4.29 9.96
C ASN A 193 -15.08 5.39 8.90
N PHE A 194 -14.45 5.06 7.78
CA PHE A 194 -14.20 5.96 6.65
C PHE A 194 -15.15 5.68 5.50
N THR A 195 -15.38 6.71 4.70
CA THR A 195 -15.82 6.60 3.31
C THR A 195 -14.60 6.57 2.38
N TYR A 196 -14.79 6.28 1.10
CA TYR A 196 -13.72 6.42 0.10
C TYR A 196 -13.25 7.87 -0.04
N ARG A 197 -14.15 8.86 0.10
CA ARG A 197 -13.80 10.27 0.17
C ARG A 197 -12.80 10.53 1.31
N ASP A 198 -13.06 9.99 2.49
CA ASP A 198 -12.14 10.10 3.62
C ASP A 198 -10.78 9.44 3.31
N ALA A 199 -10.78 8.26 2.69
CA ALA A 199 -9.54 7.58 2.31
C ALA A 199 -8.72 8.41 1.30
N ILE A 200 -9.38 9.07 0.34
CA ILE A 200 -8.73 9.96 -0.63
C ILE A 200 -8.08 11.15 0.07
N HIS A 201 -8.75 11.77 1.03
CA HIS A 201 -8.31 13.01 1.68
C HIS A 201 -7.45 12.78 2.94
N CYS A 202 -7.39 11.55 3.46
CA CYS A 202 -6.59 11.27 4.65
C CYS A 202 -5.09 11.29 4.34
N TRP A 203 -4.41 12.39 4.68
CA TRP A 203 -2.96 12.52 4.51
C TRP A 203 -2.15 11.67 5.50
N ARG A 204 -2.77 11.19 6.59
CA ARG A 204 -2.11 10.35 7.61
C ARG A 204 -1.93 8.91 7.19
N LEU A 205 -2.77 8.43 6.27
CA LEU A 205 -2.72 7.07 5.75
C LEU A 205 -2.30 7.05 4.28
N ARG A 206 -1.60 6.02 3.91
CA ARG A 206 -1.32 5.75 2.51
C ARG A 206 -2.58 5.23 1.84
N MET A 207 -2.77 5.61 0.60
CA MET A 207 -3.81 5.08 -0.27
C MET A 207 -3.13 4.29 -1.39
N GLY A 208 -3.23 2.97 -1.35
CA GLY A 208 -2.71 2.10 -2.40
C GLY A 208 -3.66 1.97 -3.59
N HIS A 209 -3.19 1.31 -4.63
CA HIS A 209 -3.97 1.04 -5.85
C HIS A 209 -5.20 0.17 -5.60
N GLY A 210 -5.18 -0.68 -4.56
CA GLY A 210 -6.34 -1.44 -4.13
C GLY A 210 -7.57 -0.59 -3.83
N PHE A 211 -7.40 0.67 -3.37
CA PHE A 211 -8.52 1.60 -3.19
C PHE A 211 -9.12 2.04 -4.53
N VAL A 212 -8.29 2.29 -5.53
CA VAL A 212 -8.78 2.67 -6.86
C VAL A 212 -9.52 1.49 -7.50
N LEU A 213 -9.00 0.27 -7.35
CA LEU A 213 -9.69 -0.95 -7.78
C LEU A 213 -11.06 -1.12 -7.10
N ALA A 214 -11.10 -0.96 -5.78
CA ALA A 214 -12.36 -1.06 -5.03
C ALA A 214 -13.38 -0.02 -5.51
N MET A 215 -12.97 1.24 -5.68
CA MET A 215 -13.84 2.30 -6.19
C MET A 215 -14.33 2.04 -7.62
N LEU A 216 -13.49 1.49 -8.50
CA LEU A 216 -13.90 1.07 -9.85
C LEU A 216 -14.92 -0.06 -9.81
N LEU A 217 -14.68 -1.09 -8.99
CA LEU A 217 -15.58 -2.24 -8.88
C LEU A 217 -16.93 -1.88 -8.21
N GLU A 218 -16.96 -0.88 -7.35
CA GLU A 218 -18.19 -0.34 -6.74
C GLU A 218 -18.88 0.73 -7.62
N GLY A 219 -18.29 1.08 -8.78
CA GLY A 219 -18.85 2.06 -9.71
C GLY A 219 -18.72 3.53 -9.26
N LEU A 220 -17.94 3.79 -8.20
CA LEU A 220 -17.64 5.15 -7.73
C LEU A 220 -16.68 5.90 -8.65
N ILE A 221 -15.89 5.16 -9.40
CA ILE A 221 -15.04 5.63 -10.49
C ILE A 221 -15.42 4.86 -11.74
N ARG A 222 -15.53 5.55 -12.86
CA ARG A 222 -15.75 4.97 -14.18
C ARG A 222 -14.78 5.58 -15.17
N VAL A 223 -14.36 4.79 -16.16
CA VAL A 223 -13.55 5.28 -17.29
C VAL A 223 -14.41 5.19 -18.55
N GLU A 224 -14.77 6.34 -19.08
CA GLU A 224 -15.66 6.47 -20.24
C GLU A 224 -14.96 7.34 -21.28
N ASN A 225 -14.80 6.84 -22.51
CA ASN A 225 -14.13 7.51 -23.61
C ASN A 225 -12.71 8.04 -23.26
N GLY A 226 -11.98 7.27 -22.42
CA GLY A 226 -10.63 7.65 -21.96
C GLY A 226 -10.59 8.71 -20.85
N GLU A 227 -11.73 9.18 -20.39
CA GLU A 227 -11.87 10.10 -19.25
C GLU A 227 -12.31 9.36 -17.99
N VAL A 228 -11.85 9.86 -16.85
CA VAL A 228 -12.26 9.32 -15.53
C VAL A 228 -13.44 10.15 -15.02
N LYS A 229 -14.54 9.47 -14.76
CA LYS A 229 -15.73 10.06 -14.14
C LYS A 229 -15.83 9.58 -12.70
N TYR A 230 -16.23 10.47 -11.82
CA TYR A 230 -16.33 10.23 -10.40
C TYR A 230 -17.77 10.33 -9.93
N ALA A 231 -18.17 9.53 -8.97
CA ALA A 231 -19.45 9.70 -8.28
C ALA A 231 -19.49 11.05 -7.56
N ASP A 232 -20.69 11.60 -7.40
CA ASP A 232 -20.91 12.90 -6.78
C ASP A 232 -20.30 12.95 -5.38
N GLY A 233 -19.61 14.04 -5.11
CA GLY A 233 -18.98 14.28 -3.81
C GLY A 233 -17.70 13.49 -3.54
N LEU A 234 -17.33 12.49 -4.35
CA LEU A 234 -16.15 11.63 -4.10
C LEU A 234 -14.84 12.43 -4.02
N MET A 235 -14.66 13.40 -4.90
CA MET A 235 -13.44 14.20 -5.01
C MET A 235 -13.53 15.56 -4.30
N GLU A 236 -14.67 15.89 -3.70
CA GLU A 236 -14.85 17.13 -2.96
C GLU A 236 -14.03 17.18 -1.68
N GLU A 237 -13.59 18.35 -1.27
CA GLU A 237 -12.87 18.55 -0.02
C GLU A 237 -13.70 18.14 1.18
N THR A 238 -13.05 17.68 2.23
CA THR A 238 -13.70 17.29 3.49
C THR A 238 -13.11 18.08 4.65
N ASN A 239 -13.97 18.52 5.55
CA ASN A 239 -13.57 19.16 6.81
C ASN A 239 -13.29 18.13 7.93
N ARG A 240 -13.26 16.84 7.59
CA ARG A 240 -13.01 15.78 8.57
C ARG A 240 -11.61 15.89 9.14
N GLU A 241 -11.52 15.99 10.45
CA GLU A 241 -10.26 15.83 11.17
C GLU A 241 -9.89 14.35 11.29
N TYR A 242 -8.65 14.03 11.01
CA TYR A 242 -8.13 12.67 11.10
C TYR A 242 -7.30 12.52 12.37
N SER A 243 -7.69 11.56 13.23
CA SER A 243 -6.98 11.27 14.47
C SER A 243 -5.47 11.10 14.23
N PRO A 244 -4.60 11.70 15.05
CA PRO A 244 -3.16 11.48 14.97
C PRO A 244 -2.76 10.02 15.19
N ASP A 245 -3.63 9.24 15.83
CA ASP A 245 -3.38 7.84 16.18
C ASP A 245 -3.77 6.83 15.10
N LEU A 246 -4.28 7.27 13.93
CA LEU A 246 -4.68 6.35 12.86
C LEU A 246 -3.60 5.35 12.43
N ARG A 247 -2.33 5.72 12.53
CA ARG A 247 -1.19 4.82 12.26
C ARG A 247 -0.75 4.00 13.46
N LYS A 248 -1.20 4.36 14.65
CA LYS A 248 -0.88 3.60 15.86
C LYS A 248 -1.83 2.41 15.94
N LEU A 249 -1.29 1.28 16.36
CA LEU A 249 -2.09 0.13 16.71
C LEU A 249 -2.95 0.46 17.94
N THR A 250 -4.19 0.00 17.97
CA THR A 250 -4.99 -0.01 19.21
C THR A 250 -4.30 -0.83 20.28
N GLU A 251 -4.67 -0.70 21.53
CA GLU A 251 -4.08 -1.53 22.61
C GLU A 251 -4.35 -3.02 22.35
N GLU A 252 -5.54 -3.37 21.87
CA GLU A 252 -5.86 -4.73 21.48
C GLU A 252 -4.97 -5.24 20.33
N GLU A 253 -4.82 -4.46 19.25
CA GLU A 253 -3.93 -4.81 18.13
C GLU A 253 -2.47 -4.93 18.58
N LYS A 254 -2.03 -4.12 19.55
CA LYS A 254 -0.69 -4.24 20.15
C LYS A 254 -0.52 -5.54 20.92
N LEU A 255 -1.54 -5.96 21.65
CA LEU A 255 -1.54 -7.22 22.38
C LEU A 255 -1.52 -8.41 21.41
N ILE A 256 -2.41 -8.44 20.42
CA ILE A 256 -2.46 -9.50 19.39
C ILE A 256 -1.12 -9.59 18.65
N ARG A 257 -0.59 -8.45 18.22
CA ARG A 257 0.71 -8.38 17.57
C ARG A 257 1.82 -8.90 18.49
N GLY A 258 1.77 -8.50 19.75
CA GLY A 258 2.76 -8.91 20.75
C GLY A 258 2.77 -10.41 20.94
N ALA A 259 1.61 -11.01 21.11
CA ALA A 259 1.43 -12.46 21.24
C ALA A 259 2.01 -13.20 20.04
N HIS A 260 1.63 -12.78 18.83
CA HIS A 260 2.17 -13.36 17.59
C HIS A 260 3.70 -13.22 17.49
N GLU A 261 4.26 -12.04 17.83
CA GLU A 261 5.72 -11.83 17.82
C GLU A 261 6.46 -12.66 18.87
N GLY A 262 5.82 -12.94 20.01
CA GLY A 262 6.34 -13.81 21.07
C GLY A 262 6.12 -15.30 20.81
N GLY A 263 5.28 -15.64 19.85
CA GLY A 263 4.93 -17.05 19.54
C GLY A 263 4.08 -17.71 20.63
N VAL A 264 3.14 -16.97 21.21
CA VAL A 264 2.23 -17.43 22.28
C VAL A 264 0.80 -17.01 21.91
N THR A 265 -0.19 -17.58 22.61
CA THR A 265 -1.59 -17.16 22.46
C THR A 265 -1.82 -15.76 23.02
N LEU A 266 -2.93 -15.12 22.65
CA LEU A 266 -3.29 -13.81 23.21
C LEU A 266 -3.53 -13.88 24.72
N GLU A 267 -4.14 -14.96 25.20
CA GLU A 267 -4.40 -15.20 26.62
C GLU A 267 -3.09 -15.32 27.40
N GLU A 268 -2.17 -16.19 26.96
CA GLU A 268 -0.82 -16.31 27.56
C GLU A 268 -0.09 -14.96 27.53
N TRP A 269 -0.17 -14.25 26.41
CA TRP A 269 0.49 -12.93 26.27
C TRP A 269 -0.04 -11.91 27.26
N THR A 270 -1.35 -11.86 27.47
CA THR A 270 -1.96 -10.89 28.40
C THR A 270 -1.66 -11.20 29.86
N ALA A 271 -1.44 -12.46 30.20
CA ALA A 271 -1.05 -12.89 31.53
C ALA A 271 0.42 -12.58 31.88
N LEU A 272 1.29 -12.31 30.88
CA LEU A 272 2.71 -12.05 31.10
C LEU A 272 2.98 -10.61 31.56
N SER A 273 4.04 -10.45 32.40
CA SER A 273 4.62 -9.14 32.72
C SER A 273 5.18 -8.44 31.48
N LEU A 274 5.37 -7.13 31.56
CA LEU A 274 5.99 -6.35 30.47
C LEU A 274 7.42 -6.82 30.15
N ASP A 275 8.17 -7.25 31.15
CA ASP A 275 9.55 -7.69 30.97
C ASP A 275 9.59 -9.09 30.32
N ASP A 276 8.68 -9.99 30.72
CA ASP A 276 8.53 -11.29 30.09
C ASP A 276 8.13 -11.17 28.62
N ARG A 277 7.21 -10.25 28.30
CA ARG A 277 6.83 -9.94 26.91
C ARG A 277 8.01 -9.43 26.09
N ARG A 278 8.86 -8.58 26.65
CA ARG A 278 10.09 -8.09 26.01
C ARG A 278 11.08 -9.22 25.77
N LEU A 279 11.26 -10.07 26.77
CA LEU A 279 12.16 -11.21 26.72
C LEU A 279 11.74 -12.21 25.62
N LEU A 280 10.46 -12.58 25.55
CA LEU A 280 9.94 -13.47 24.52
C LEU A 280 10.09 -12.88 23.11
N LYS A 281 9.77 -11.62 22.93
CA LYS A 281 9.97 -10.96 21.61
C LYS A 281 11.42 -10.94 21.17
N LYS A 282 12.34 -10.72 22.11
CA LYS A 282 13.79 -10.73 21.83
C LYS A 282 14.24 -12.14 21.44
N ALA A 283 13.77 -13.16 22.17
CA ALA A 283 14.13 -14.55 21.92
C ALA A 283 13.57 -15.09 20.59
N ALA A 284 12.42 -14.63 20.17
CA ALA A 284 11.77 -15.05 18.93
C ALA A 284 12.43 -14.48 17.64
N LYS A 285 13.42 -13.59 17.74
CA LYS A 285 14.22 -13.18 16.58
C LYS A 285 15.06 -14.34 16.07
N THR A 286 15.18 -14.44 14.74
CA THR A 286 15.86 -15.57 14.07
C THR A 286 17.27 -15.83 14.64
N GLU A 287 18.08 -14.79 14.79
CA GLU A 287 19.43 -14.84 15.34
C GLU A 287 19.48 -15.39 16.77
N ASN A 288 18.52 -15.00 17.63
CA ASN A 288 18.46 -15.40 19.01
C ASN A 288 17.88 -16.82 19.19
N ALA A 289 16.96 -17.24 18.31
CA ALA A 289 16.47 -18.61 18.27
C ALA A 289 17.58 -19.58 17.83
N HIS A 290 18.35 -19.23 16.79
CA HIS A 290 19.49 -20.01 16.33
C HIS A 290 20.59 -20.15 17.38
N ALA A 291 20.89 -19.08 18.12
CA ALA A 291 21.85 -19.13 19.22
C ALA A 291 21.46 -20.13 20.33
N ARG A 292 20.18 -20.52 20.40
CA ARG A 292 19.64 -21.53 21.33
C ARG A 292 19.41 -22.89 20.67
N GLY A 293 19.89 -23.09 19.44
CA GLY A 293 19.74 -24.37 18.72
C GLY A 293 18.38 -24.59 18.05
N PHE A 294 17.56 -23.53 17.90
CA PHE A 294 16.22 -23.64 17.30
C PHE A 294 16.17 -22.87 15.97
N THR A 295 15.42 -23.42 15.00
CA THR A 295 14.92 -22.57 13.92
C THR A 295 13.85 -21.62 14.49
N LYS A 296 13.63 -20.47 13.84
CA LYS A 296 12.56 -19.56 14.25
C LYS A 296 11.20 -20.27 14.31
N ALA A 297 10.90 -21.13 13.34
CA ALA A 297 9.64 -21.88 13.31
C ALA A 297 9.52 -22.88 14.46
N ALA A 298 10.59 -23.57 14.82
CA ALA A 298 10.62 -24.49 15.97
C ALA A 298 10.43 -23.71 17.27
N TRP A 299 11.17 -22.59 17.47
CA TRP A 299 10.99 -21.73 18.63
C TRP A 299 9.56 -21.24 18.79
N MET A 300 8.93 -20.78 17.69
CA MET A 300 7.55 -20.27 17.74
C MET A 300 6.51 -21.31 18.18
N ARG A 301 6.78 -22.59 17.95
CA ARG A 301 5.88 -23.70 18.31
C ARG A 301 6.05 -24.22 19.74
N LEU A 302 7.12 -23.85 20.43
CA LEU A 302 7.32 -24.28 21.82
C LEU A 302 6.22 -23.72 22.72
N PRO A 303 5.76 -24.49 23.71
CA PRO A 303 4.92 -23.98 24.79
C PRO A 303 5.59 -22.82 25.54
N VAL A 304 4.78 -21.89 26.07
CA VAL A 304 5.31 -20.71 26.78
C VAL A 304 6.19 -21.12 27.99
N ALA A 305 5.81 -22.14 28.73
CA ALA A 305 6.59 -22.64 29.86
C ALA A 305 7.97 -23.18 29.44
N GLU A 306 8.06 -23.91 28.33
CA GLU A 306 9.33 -24.37 27.78
C GLU A 306 10.23 -23.21 27.30
N LYS A 307 9.65 -22.20 26.69
CA LYS A 307 10.40 -20.99 26.29
C LYS A 307 11.05 -20.35 27.51
N PHE A 308 10.30 -20.19 28.61
CA PHE A 308 10.85 -19.61 29.84
C PHE A 308 11.89 -20.52 30.51
N ALA A 309 11.68 -21.86 30.57
CA ALA A 309 12.67 -22.79 31.07
C ALA A 309 14.03 -22.65 30.33
N ILE A 310 13.99 -22.56 29.00
CA ILE A 310 15.18 -22.33 28.18
C ILE A 310 15.80 -20.96 28.47
N LEU A 311 14.98 -19.90 28.60
CA LEU A 311 15.44 -18.54 28.80
C LEU A 311 16.06 -18.32 30.19
N CYS A 312 15.59 -19.05 31.20
CA CYS A 312 16.12 -19.01 32.57
C CYS A 312 17.30 -19.97 32.79
N GLY A 313 17.68 -20.76 31.77
CA GLY A 313 18.81 -21.67 31.88
C GLY A 313 18.53 -22.94 32.66
N GLU A 314 17.25 -23.32 32.77
CA GLU A 314 16.79 -24.54 33.46
C GLU A 314 16.88 -25.80 32.57
N ARG A 315 17.55 -25.73 31.39
CA ARG A 315 17.86 -26.85 30.49
C ARG A 315 19.33 -27.09 30.33
#